data_208c46b94a6bbeddb8a3366078044ed4
#
_entry.id   208c46b94a6bbeddb8a3366078044ed4
#
_cell.length_a   1.000
_cell.length_b   1.000
_cell.length_c   1.000
_cell.angle_alpha   90.00
_cell.angle_beta   90.00
_cell.angle_gamma   90.00
#
_symmetry.space_group_name_H-M   'P 1'
#
loop_
_entity.id
_entity.type
_entity.pdbx_description
1 polymer ?
#
loop_
_entity_poly.entity_id
_entity_poly.type
_entity_poly.pdbx_seq_one_letter_code
_entity_poly.pdbx_strand_id
1 'polypeptide(L)'
;MTHLAAHASVVHMLAETAACWPEREALVCGRERLSYAQYRACVAALADELIGLGADGERVALVLGNGIDICIAMFAAHAAGAQVVPLNPIYTGRELGLILDDADARVIIHDAAVAGVLEPLLSQRQFPHAIQVGGPAGRRLIDPATDARARASRLPDALPDPADLATLQYTGGTTGRSKGVNLSHRAVATNIAQREALLPTGRDGERLLCMMPLFHSYAVAMCLHNAANCGGTLVILPRFTPEALFDLMPKERITILAGSPTVFTSLFKHELFSADYFRNLRISYSGASALPEGLLRRWEEATHAPVLEGYGQSESGPVLTFNPLHGRRKPRSVGIALPDTEIQIVDPEDPTVILGPGHIGEIRARGPQLMNGYRNRPAETAQALRDGWLYTGDLGEFDADGYLYVRDRKKDMVLVSGFNVYPREVEEVLSLHPAVLEAAVIGVPDEQRGAQVVAFVVHRPGESATTEILDLHCRRNLAPYKVPRKYVFLDRLPKTPVGKIDKKQLA
;
A
#
# COMPACT_ATOMS: atom_id res chain seq x y z
N MET A 1 -28.49 -5.03 8.40
CA MET A 1 -27.03 -5.07 8.39
C MET A 1 -26.65 -6.48 7.96
N THR A 2 -26.19 -6.64 6.73
CA THR A 2 -25.62 -7.92 6.26
C THR A 2 -24.30 -8.10 7.01
N HIS A 3 -24.21 -9.10 7.90
CA HIS A 3 -22.95 -9.44 8.54
C HIS A 3 -21.94 -9.79 7.44
N LEU A 4 -20.84 -9.02 7.37
CA LEU A 4 -19.70 -9.35 6.53
C LEU A 4 -19.11 -10.68 7.00
N ALA A 5 -19.06 -11.68 6.11
CA ALA A 5 -18.40 -12.94 6.40
C ALA A 5 -16.87 -12.76 6.35
N ALA A 6 -16.29 -12.30 7.45
CA ALA A 6 -14.85 -12.20 7.60
C ALA A 6 -14.29 -13.52 8.17
N HIS A 7 -13.11 -13.91 7.69
CA HIS A 7 -12.35 -15.01 8.30
C HIS A 7 -11.95 -14.64 9.73
N ALA A 8 -11.84 -15.65 10.61
CA ALA A 8 -11.45 -15.41 12.00
C ALA A 8 -10.05 -14.80 12.13
N SER A 9 -9.11 -15.24 11.30
CA SER A 9 -7.76 -14.67 11.20
C SER A 9 -7.25 -14.69 9.76
N VAL A 10 -6.13 -14.03 9.52
CA VAL A 10 -5.44 -14.04 8.21
C VAL A 10 -5.09 -15.47 7.78
N VAL A 11 -4.72 -16.35 8.72
CA VAL A 11 -4.34 -17.74 8.41
C VAL A 11 -5.55 -18.56 7.95
N HIS A 12 -6.73 -18.29 8.51
CA HIS A 12 -7.96 -18.97 8.09
C HIS A 12 -8.28 -18.77 6.61
N MET A 13 -7.96 -17.60 6.03
CA MET A 13 -8.13 -17.38 4.58
C MET A 13 -7.38 -18.44 3.77
N LEU A 14 -6.08 -18.63 4.06
CA LEU A 14 -5.25 -19.61 3.35
C LEU A 14 -5.70 -21.04 3.65
N ALA A 15 -6.02 -21.34 4.91
CA ALA A 15 -6.42 -22.68 5.34
C ALA A 15 -7.71 -23.14 4.63
N GLU A 16 -8.74 -22.29 4.63
CA GLU A 16 -10.03 -22.57 4.02
C GLU A 16 -9.90 -22.65 2.49
N THR A 17 -9.17 -21.75 1.88
CA THR A 17 -8.93 -21.76 0.43
C THR A 17 -8.16 -22.99 -0.01
N ALA A 18 -7.11 -23.39 0.73
CA ALA A 18 -6.35 -24.60 0.46
C ALA A 18 -7.18 -25.89 0.69
N ALA A 19 -8.15 -25.86 1.58
CA ALA A 19 -9.08 -26.96 1.76
C ALA A 19 -10.10 -27.07 0.61
N CYS A 20 -10.62 -25.92 0.13
CA CYS A 20 -11.58 -25.88 -0.96
C CYS A 20 -10.97 -26.20 -2.34
N TRP A 21 -9.77 -25.71 -2.61
CA TRP A 21 -9.11 -25.79 -3.92
C TRP A 21 -7.63 -26.18 -3.84
N PRO A 22 -7.28 -27.34 -3.29
CA PRO A 22 -5.89 -27.73 -3.01
C PRO A 22 -4.99 -27.74 -4.25
N GLU A 23 -5.50 -28.16 -5.40
CA GLU A 23 -4.74 -28.27 -6.64
C GLU A 23 -4.69 -26.99 -7.47
N ARG A 24 -5.47 -25.97 -7.08
CA ARG A 24 -5.46 -24.70 -7.80
C ARG A 24 -4.13 -23.98 -7.59
N GLU A 25 -3.62 -23.35 -8.64
CA GLU A 25 -2.40 -22.55 -8.60
C GLU A 25 -2.58 -21.35 -7.67
N ALA A 26 -1.73 -21.23 -6.66
CA ALA A 26 -1.77 -20.16 -5.64
C ALA A 26 -0.75 -19.06 -5.92
N LEU A 27 0.51 -19.44 -6.17
CA LEU A 27 1.63 -18.52 -6.34
C LEU A 27 2.39 -18.81 -7.63
N VAL A 28 2.74 -17.77 -8.35
CA VAL A 28 3.59 -17.82 -9.56
C VAL A 28 4.66 -16.75 -9.47
N CYS A 29 5.93 -17.14 -9.64
CA CYS A 29 7.05 -16.21 -9.75
C CYS A 29 8.07 -16.75 -10.77
N GLY A 30 8.13 -16.16 -11.94
CA GLY A 30 8.95 -16.63 -13.05
C GLY A 30 8.52 -18.03 -13.52
N ARG A 31 9.38 -19.05 -13.26
CA ARG A 31 9.09 -20.47 -13.57
C ARG A 31 8.56 -21.25 -12.38
N GLU A 32 8.62 -20.67 -11.19
CA GLU A 32 8.19 -21.32 -9.97
C GLU A 32 6.68 -21.17 -9.80
N ARG A 33 6.03 -22.27 -9.45
CA ARG A 33 4.59 -22.35 -9.26
C ARG A 33 4.26 -23.22 -8.07
N LEU A 34 3.36 -22.78 -7.22
CA LEU A 34 2.84 -23.58 -6.11
C LEU A 34 1.31 -23.68 -6.20
N SER A 35 0.78 -24.89 -5.99
CA SER A 35 -0.63 -25.06 -5.71
C SER A 35 -0.95 -24.60 -4.27
N TYR A 36 -2.23 -24.40 -3.95
CA TYR A 36 -2.66 -24.08 -2.59
C TYR A 36 -2.26 -25.15 -1.58
N ALA A 37 -2.29 -26.45 -1.95
CA ALA A 37 -1.81 -27.53 -1.12
C ALA A 37 -0.31 -27.42 -0.82
N GLN A 38 0.50 -27.14 -1.84
CA GLN A 38 1.94 -26.95 -1.69
C GLN A 38 2.25 -25.68 -0.88
N TYR A 39 1.56 -24.58 -1.16
CA TYR A 39 1.72 -23.33 -0.42
C TYR A 39 1.43 -23.52 1.07
N ARG A 40 0.29 -24.14 1.41
CA ARG A 40 -0.05 -24.46 2.79
C ARG A 40 0.99 -25.35 3.46
N ALA A 41 1.53 -26.35 2.75
CA ALA A 41 2.55 -27.25 3.29
C ALA A 41 3.86 -26.49 3.59
N CYS A 42 4.32 -25.60 2.71
CA CYS A 42 5.48 -24.74 2.97
C CYS A 42 5.25 -23.81 4.17
N VAL A 43 4.07 -23.21 4.27
CA VAL A 43 3.67 -22.35 5.39
C VAL A 43 3.70 -23.16 6.70
N ALA A 44 3.12 -24.34 6.72
CA ALA A 44 3.09 -25.20 7.89
C ALA A 44 4.50 -25.60 8.37
N ALA A 45 5.38 -26.02 7.44
CA ALA A 45 6.74 -26.43 7.77
C ALA A 45 7.57 -25.29 8.39
N LEU A 46 7.44 -24.07 7.84
CA LEU A 46 8.12 -22.91 8.40
C LEU A 46 7.47 -22.44 9.71
N ALA A 47 6.15 -22.57 9.87
CA ALA A 47 5.48 -22.25 11.12
C ALA A 47 5.95 -23.14 12.28
N ASP A 48 6.06 -24.45 12.06
CA ASP A 48 6.60 -25.40 13.04
C ASP A 48 8.03 -25.02 13.47
N GLU A 49 8.86 -24.61 12.51
CA GLU A 49 10.21 -24.14 12.81
C GLU A 49 10.21 -22.85 13.63
N LEU A 50 9.38 -21.88 13.25
CA LEU A 50 9.26 -20.61 13.97
C LEU A 50 8.76 -20.81 15.41
N ILE A 51 7.80 -21.72 15.63
CA ILE A 51 7.36 -22.11 16.96
C ILE A 51 8.54 -22.72 17.75
N GLY A 52 9.32 -23.61 17.12
CA GLY A 52 10.52 -24.18 17.73
C GLY A 52 11.60 -23.16 18.12
N LEU A 53 11.64 -22.01 17.42
CA LEU A 53 12.51 -20.85 17.73
C LEU A 53 11.88 -19.90 18.77
N GLY A 54 10.69 -20.20 19.28
CA GLY A 54 9.99 -19.40 20.29
C GLY A 54 9.37 -18.13 19.71
N ALA A 55 8.84 -18.20 18.49
CA ALA A 55 8.21 -17.05 17.83
C ALA A 55 6.75 -16.81 18.25
N ASP A 56 6.09 -17.76 18.90
CA ASP A 56 4.72 -17.63 19.38
C ASP A 56 4.57 -16.42 20.34
N GLY A 57 3.59 -15.57 20.09
CA GLY A 57 3.37 -14.30 20.81
C GLY A 57 4.44 -13.23 20.58
N GLU A 58 5.47 -13.53 19.79
CA GLU A 58 6.61 -12.65 19.49
C GLU A 58 6.50 -12.01 18.09
N ARG A 59 7.57 -11.37 17.64
CA ARG A 59 7.63 -10.70 16.34
C ARG A 59 8.64 -11.39 15.43
N VAL A 60 8.24 -11.55 14.17
CA VAL A 60 9.10 -12.06 13.10
C VAL A 60 9.33 -10.96 12.08
N ALA A 61 10.56 -10.48 11.97
CA ALA A 61 10.95 -9.48 10.99
C ALA A 61 11.24 -10.13 9.63
N LEU A 62 10.67 -9.58 8.56
CA LEU A 62 10.84 -10.04 7.19
C LEU A 62 11.56 -8.97 6.37
N VAL A 63 12.80 -9.21 5.99
CA VAL A 63 13.60 -8.33 5.12
C VAL A 63 13.78 -9.02 3.77
N LEU A 64 12.66 -9.19 3.07
CA LEU A 64 12.55 -9.98 1.84
C LEU A 64 12.02 -9.12 0.69
N GLY A 65 12.57 -9.32 -0.50
CA GLY A 65 12.01 -8.78 -1.73
C GLY A 65 10.75 -9.52 -2.19
N ASN A 66 10.13 -9.00 -3.26
CA ASN A 66 8.98 -9.70 -3.87
C ASN A 66 9.40 -11.07 -4.40
N GLY A 67 8.70 -12.10 -3.95
CA GLY A 67 8.94 -13.49 -4.32
C GLY A 67 7.97 -14.43 -3.61
N ILE A 68 8.09 -15.71 -3.87
CA ILE A 68 7.27 -16.72 -3.20
C ILE A 68 7.68 -16.81 -1.72
N ASP A 69 8.97 -16.65 -1.41
CA ASP A 69 9.48 -16.80 -0.05
C ASP A 69 8.87 -15.79 0.94
N ILE A 70 8.65 -14.51 0.55
CA ILE A 70 7.97 -13.54 1.43
C ILE A 70 6.52 -13.92 1.68
N CYS A 71 5.82 -14.50 0.69
CA CYS A 71 4.45 -14.96 0.84
C CYS A 71 4.36 -16.12 1.83
N ILE A 72 5.29 -17.09 1.73
CA ILE A 72 5.39 -18.21 2.67
C ILE A 72 5.72 -17.70 4.07
N ALA A 73 6.77 -16.87 4.19
CA ALA A 73 7.24 -16.36 5.48
C ALA A 73 6.16 -15.56 6.22
N MET A 74 5.38 -14.75 5.50
CA MET A 74 4.31 -13.95 6.09
C MET A 74 3.20 -14.82 6.70
N PHE A 75 2.68 -15.77 5.94
CA PHE A 75 1.64 -16.68 6.46
C PHE A 75 2.19 -17.67 7.51
N ALA A 76 3.45 -18.08 7.39
CA ALA A 76 4.08 -18.95 8.38
C ALA A 76 4.27 -18.26 9.74
N ALA A 77 4.72 -16.99 9.73
CA ALA A 77 4.82 -16.21 10.96
C ALA A 77 3.45 -16.01 11.61
N HIS A 78 2.41 -15.70 10.81
CA HIS A 78 1.04 -15.64 11.32
C HIS A 78 0.57 -16.99 11.90
N ALA A 79 0.84 -18.10 11.18
CA ALA A 79 0.44 -19.44 11.64
C ALA A 79 1.20 -19.88 12.90
N ALA A 80 2.41 -19.37 13.11
CA ALA A 80 3.19 -19.59 14.34
C ALA A 80 2.73 -18.73 15.53
N GLY A 81 1.63 -17.97 15.41
CA GLY A 81 1.17 -17.06 16.46
C GLY A 81 2.00 -15.77 16.57
N ALA A 82 2.86 -15.49 15.60
CA ALA A 82 3.75 -14.34 15.63
C ALA A 82 3.18 -13.12 14.90
N GLN A 83 3.54 -11.92 15.38
CA GLN A 83 3.30 -10.67 14.68
C GLN A 83 4.35 -10.45 13.60
N VAL A 84 3.91 -10.30 12.35
CA VAL A 84 4.79 -10.06 11.19
C VAL A 84 5.26 -8.61 11.16
N VAL A 85 6.57 -8.41 10.95
CA VAL A 85 7.19 -7.08 10.77
C VAL A 85 7.80 -7.01 9.37
N PRO A 86 7.02 -6.62 8.34
CA PRO A 86 7.54 -6.54 6.97
C PRO A 86 8.40 -5.28 6.80
N LEU A 87 9.64 -5.46 6.36
CA LEU A 87 10.64 -4.41 6.22
C LEU A 87 11.15 -4.29 4.78
N ASN A 88 11.43 -3.06 4.39
CA ASN A 88 11.98 -2.79 3.07
C ASN A 88 13.43 -3.28 2.97
N PRO A 89 13.77 -4.21 2.03
CA PRO A 89 15.11 -4.74 1.88
C PRO A 89 16.15 -3.73 1.37
N ILE A 90 15.71 -2.55 0.90
CA ILE A 90 16.63 -1.48 0.47
C ILE A 90 16.95 -0.47 1.58
N TYR A 91 16.42 -0.65 2.79
CA TYR A 91 16.76 0.21 3.92
C TYR A 91 18.25 0.10 4.27
N THR A 92 18.83 1.22 4.67
CA THR A 92 20.19 1.27 5.19
C THR A 92 20.31 0.54 6.52
N GLY A 93 21.52 0.16 6.91
CA GLY A 93 21.78 -0.45 8.22
C GLY A 93 21.29 0.42 9.38
N ARG A 94 21.39 1.76 9.26
CA ARG A 94 20.87 2.69 10.28
C ARG A 94 19.34 2.60 10.40
N GLU A 95 18.62 2.59 9.29
CA GLU A 95 17.14 2.50 9.28
C GLU A 95 16.68 1.17 9.85
N LEU A 96 17.27 0.07 9.36
CA LEU A 96 16.97 -1.28 9.87
C LEU A 96 17.28 -1.39 11.36
N GLY A 97 18.42 -0.87 11.80
CA GLY A 97 18.81 -0.89 13.19
C GLY A 97 17.77 -0.22 14.11
N LEU A 98 17.32 0.98 13.76
CA LEU A 98 16.31 1.72 14.52
C LEU A 98 14.97 0.98 14.60
N ILE A 99 14.56 0.33 13.49
CA ILE A 99 13.31 -0.43 13.43
C ILE A 99 13.43 -1.74 14.23
N LEU A 100 14.54 -2.46 14.09
CA LEU A 100 14.75 -3.72 14.81
C LEU A 100 14.82 -3.49 16.32
N ASP A 101 15.41 -2.37 16.77
CA ASP A 101 15.43 -1.99 18.18
C ASP A 101 14.02 -1.70 18.74
N ASP A 102 13.15 -1.03 17.94
CA ASP A 102 11.77 -0.73 18.35
C ASP A 102 10.86 -1.96 18.22
N ALA A 103 11.03 -2.77 17.17
CA ALA A 103 10.24 -3.96 16.92
C ALA A 103 10.53 -5.06 17.93
N ASP A 104 11.76 -5.18 18.43
CA ASP A 104 12.18 -6.23 19.37
C ASP A 104 11.78 -7.63 18.84
N ALA A 105 12.20 -7.93 17.60
CA ALA A 105 11.82 -9.15 16.92
C ALA A 105 12.62 -10.37 17.43
N ARG A 106 11.95 -11.50 17.58
CA ARG A 106 12.53 -12.77 18.02
C ARG A 106 13.30 -13.47 16.91
N VAL A 107 12.76 -13.42 15.69
CA VAL A 107 13.33 -14.05 14.50
C VAL A 107 13.39 -13.01 13.39
N ILE A 108 14.45 -13.06 12.58
CA ILE A 108 14.55 -12.32 11.32
C ILE A 108 14.69 -13.31 10.17
N ILE A 109 13.87 -13.12 9.11
CA ILE A 109 14.00 -13.84 7.85
C ILE A 109 14.41 -12.84 6.79
N HIS A 110 15.52 -13.08 6.09
CA HIS A 110 16.08 -12.09 5.18
C HIS A 110 16.65 -12.69 3.90
N ASP A 111 16.62 -11.92 2.81
CA ASP A 111 17.30 -12.28 1.57
C ASP A 111 18.81 -12.28 1.76
N ALA A 112 19.50 -13.17 1.06
CA ALA A 112 20.97 -13.20 0.98
C ALA A 112 21.55 -11.85 0.49
N ALA A 113 20.81 -11.13 -0.37
CA ALA A 113 21.23 -9.83 -0.91
C ALA A 113 21.40 -8.74 0.16
N VAL A 114 20.70 -8.87 1.30
CA VAL A 114 20.78 -7.90 2.41
C VAL A 114 21.67 -8.36 3.56
N ALA A 115 22.27 -9.56 3.46
CA ALA A 115 23.11 -10.14 4.52
C ALA A 115 24.24 -9.20 4.93
N GLY A 116 24.96 -8.60 3.97
CA GLY A 116 26.08 -7.68 4.26
C GLY A 116 25.69 -6.43 5.06
N VAL A 117 24.42 -6.00 4.97
CA VAL A 117 23.88 -4.88 5.77
C VAL A 117 23.40 -5.36 7.13
N LEU A 118 22.82 -6.57 7.21
CA LEU A 118 22.23 -7.12 8.42
C LEU A 118 23.23 -7.78 9.37
N GLU A 119 24.19 -8.54 8.88
CA GLU A 119 25.14 -9.28 9.71
C GLU A 119 25.83 -8.44 10.81
N PRO A 120 26.35 -7.23 10.53
CA PRO A 120 26.89 -6.37 11.58
C PRO A 120 25.87 -5.98 12.64
N LEU A 121 24.63 -5.71 12.21
CA LEU A 121 23.53 -5.33 13.11
C LEU A 121 23.11 -6.50 14.01
N LEU A 122 23.00 -7.71 13.44
CA LEU A 122 22.61 -8.92 14.16
C LEU A 122 23.67 -9.32 15.19
N SER A 123 24.96 -9.26 14.79
CA SER A 123 26.07 -9.57 15.69
C SER A 123 26.15 -8.60 16.84
N GLN A 124 26.04 -7.29 16.58
CA GLN A 124 26.07 -6.24 17.62
C GLN A 124 24.94 -6.39 18.63
N ARG A 125 23.76 -6.83 18.20
CA ARG A 125 22.55 -7.01 19.02
C ARG A 125 22.42 -8.38 19.65
N GLN A 126 23.33 -9.30 19.33
CA GLN A 126 23.19 -10.72 19.70
C GLN A 126 21.80 -11.26 19.32
N PHE A 127 21.36 -10.96 18.11
CA PHE A 127 20.01 -11.28 17.65
C PHE A 127 19.74 -12.79 17.75
N PRO A 128 18.61 -13.23 18.35
CA PRO A 128 18.45 -14.62 18.74
C PRO A 128 18.48 -15.59 17.57
N HIS A 129 17.74 -15.30 16.50
CA HIS A 129 17.59 -16.21 15.37
C HIS A 129 17.51 -15.45 14.04
N ALA A 130 18.34 -15.87 13.07
CA ALA A 130 18.32 -15.34 11.71
C ALA A 130 18.22 -16.50 10.70
N ILE A 131 17.29 -16.38 9.76
CA ILE A 131 17.06 -17.32 8.66
C ILE A 131 17.38 -16.61 7.35
N GLN A 132 18.43 -17.02 6.69
CA GLN A 132 18.78 -16.49 5.37
C GLN A 132 18.08 -17.30 4.27
N VAL A 133 17.47 -16.58 3.31
CA VAL A 133 16.79 -17.11 2.13
C VAL A 133 17.57 -16.73 0.89
N GLY A 134 17.68 -17.66 -0.07
CA GLY A 134 18.38 -17.44 -1.33
C GLY A 134 19.90 -17.38 -1.21
N GLY A 135 20.57 -17.17 -2.35
CA GLY A 135 22.03 -17.21 -2.43
C GLY A 135 22.65 -18.61 -2.29
N PRO A 136 24.00 -18.74 -2.39
CA PRO A 136 24.68 -20.05 -2.33
C PRO A 136 24.56 -20.74 -0.96
N ALA A 137 24.45 -19.98 0.11
CA ALA A 137 24.39 -20.50 1.49
C ALA A 137 22.98 -20.47 2.09
N GLY A 138 22.03 -19.78 1.43
CA GLY A 138 20.65 -19.67 1.90
C GLY A 138 19.78 -20.77 1.33
N ARG A 139 18.75 -21.12 2.10
CA ARG A 139 17.74 -22.10 1.66
C ARG A 139 16.61 -21.40 0.90
N ARG A 140 15.83 -22.22 0.19
CA ARG A 140 14.55 -21.81 -0.36
C ARG A 140 13.42 -22.31 0.56
N LEU A 141 12.40 -21.45 0.78
CA LEU A 141 11.23 -21.86 1.55
C LEU A 141 10.23 -22.70 0.72
N ILE A 142 10.55 -22.87 -0.57
CA ILE A 142 9.67 -23.48 -1.60
C ILE A 142 9.91 -24.97 -1.75
N ASP A 143 10.65 -25.69 -0.99
CA ASP A 143 10.94 -27.08 -1.36
C ASP A 143 10.05 -28.14 -0.66
N PRO A 144 8.75 -28.27 -1.08
CA PRO A 144 7.89 -29.33 -0.61
C PRO A 144 8.21 -30.68 -1.25
N ALA A 145 9.01 -30.70 -2.33
CA ALA A 145 9.30 -31.94 -3.07
C ALA A 145 10.44 -32.73 -2.44
N THR A 146 11.41 -32.05 -1.85
CA THR A 146 12.59 -32.66 -1.21
C THR A 146 12.42 -32.75 0.33
N ASP A 147 11.56 -31.94 0.93
CA ASP A 147 11.33 -31.98 2.37
C ASP A 147 10.15 -32.89 2.73
N ALA A 148 10.48 -34.11 3.17
CA ALA A 148 9.49 -35.05 3.71
C ALA A 148 8.70 -34.45 4.89
N ARG A 149 9.27 -33.49 5.63
CA ARG A 149 8.59 -32.73 6.68
C ARG A 149 7.49 -31.84 6.10
N ALA A 150 7.76 -31.10 5.02
CA ALA A 150 6.76 -30.22 4.39
C ALA A 150 5.52 -31.00 3.91
N ARG A 151 5.69 -32.22 3.41
CA ARG A 151 4.56 -33.09 2.99
C ARG A 151 3.72 -33.60 4.16
N ALA A 152 4.32 -33.77 5.32
CA ALA A 152 3.65 -34.23 6.53
C ALA A 152 3.16 -33.09 7.43
N SER A 153 3.67 -31.87 7.20
CA SER A 153 3.35 -30.71 8.04
C SER A 153 1.89 -30.29 7.85
N ARG A 154 1.21 -30.10 8.97
CA ARG A 154 -0.12 -29.48 9.04
C ARG A 154 0.03 -28.12 9.68
N LEU A 155 -0.87 -27.20 9.32
CA LEU A 155 -0.98 -25.96 10.09
C LEU A 155 -1.18 -26.31 11.57
N PRO A 156 -0.66 -25.48 12.50
CA PRO A 156 -0.88 -25.67 13.92
C PRO A 156 -2.38 -25.87 14.24
N ASP A 157 -2.70 -26.75 15.19
CA ASP A 157 -4.09 -27.03 15.58
C ASP A 157 -4.77 -25.77 16.14
N ALA A 158 -4.03 -24.93 16.87
CA ALA A 158 -4.46 -23.64 17.35
C ALA A 158 -3.97 -22.56 16.38
N LEU A 159 -4.88 -21.96 15.61
CA LEU A 159 -4.62 -20.78 14.80
C LEU A 159 -4.82 -19.51 15.63
N PRO A 160 -4.20 -18.37 15.24
CA PRO A 160 -4.26 -17.12 15.99
C PRO A 160 -5.70 -16.67 16.29
N ASP A 161 -5.91 -16.15 17.50
CA ASP A 161 -7.17 -15.50 17.88
C ASP A 161 -7.36 -14.22 17.05
N PRO A 162 -8.60 -13.87 16.69
CA PRO A 162 -8.88 -12.61 16.01
C PRO A 162 -8.33 -11.36 16.71
N ALA A 163 -8.18 -11.37 18.02
CA ALA A 163 -7.64 -10.25 18.79
C ALA A 163 -6.11 -10.18 18.81
N ASP A 164 -5.43 -11.26 18.44
CA ASP A 164 -3.96 -11.30 18.39
C ASP A 164 -3.42 -10.32 17.35
N LEU A 165 -2.21 -9.80 17.60
CA LEU A 165 -1.55 -8.88 16.67
C LEU A 165 -1.00 -9.63 15.45
N ALA A 166 -1.51 -9.30 14.29
CA ALA A 166 -1.10 -9.90 13.02
C ALA A 166 0.14 -9.20 12.45
N THR A 167 0.09 -7.88 12.35
CA THR A 167 1.13 -7.11 11.63
C THR A 167 1.58 -5.90 12.43
N LEU A 168 2.89 -5.66 12.45
CA LEU A 168 3.52 -4.43 12.89
C LEU A 168 4.07 -3.71 11.66
N GLN A 169 3.29 -2.79 11.10
CA GLN A 169 3.63 -2.08 9.88
C GLN A 169 4.37 -0.79 10.20
N TYR A 170 5.64 -0.69 9.82
CA TYR A 170 6.38 0.58 9.97
C TYR A 170 6.04 1.56 8.86
N THR A 171 5.70 2.79 9.25
CA THR A 171 5.37 3.89 8.35
C THR A 171 6.40 5.01 8.48
N GLY A 172 6.69 5.68 7.37
CA GLY A 172 7.57 6.85 7.35
C GLY A 172 6.93 8.02 8.13
N GLY A 173 7.31 8.17 9.38
CA GLY A 173 6.87 9.28 10.22
C GLY A 173 7.34 10.64 9.71
N THR A 174 6.55 11.69 10.00
CA THR A 174 6.89 13.09 9.67
C THR A 174 8.01 13.64 10.52
N THR A 175 8.24 13.03 11.68
CA THR A 175 9.24 13.41 12.69
C THR A 175 10.61 12.75 12.49
N GLY A 176 10.85 12.07 11.36
CA GLY A 176 12.12 11.41 11.04
C GLY A 176 12.29 10.01 11.64
N ARG A 177 11.44 9.58 12.58
CA ARG A 177 11.42 8.20 13.08
C ARG A 177 10.18 7.46 12.60
N SER A 178 10.38 6.27 12.05
CA SER A 178 9.27 5.39 11.66
C SER A 178 8.43 4.98 12.87
N LYS A 179 7.12 4.84 12.68
CA LYS A 179 6.18 4.39 13.71
C LYS A 179 5.66 3.00 13.34
N GLY A 180 5.69 2.07 14.27
CA GLY A 180 5.13 0.73 14.10
C GLY A 180 3.62 0.74 14.39
N VAL A 181 2.81 0.51 13.37
CA VAL A 181 1.34 0.40 13.45
C VAL A 181 0.98 -1.04 13.82
N ASN A 182 0.31 -1.24 14.93
CA ASN A 182 -0.20 -2.54 15.37
C ASN A 182 -1.57 -2.82 14.74
N LEU A 183 -1.69 -3.92 14.00
CA LEU A 183 -2.95 -4.42 13.43
C LEU A 183 -3.23 -5.82 13.95
N SER A 184 -4.45 -6.05 14.43
CA SER A 184 -4.91 -7.39 14.84
C SER A 184 -5.32 -8.23 13.61
N HIS A 185 -5.40 -9.56 13.78
CA HIS A 185 -5.94 -10.47 12.78
C HIS A 185 -7.36 -10.09 12.37
N ARG A 186 -8.19 -9.71 13.34
CA ARG A 186 -9.56 -9.22 13.10
C ARG A 186 -9.56 -7.99 12.20
N ALA A 187 -8.72 -7.00 12.50
CA ALA A 187 -8.67 -5.76 11.73
C ALA A 187 -8.33 -6.03 10.25
N VAL A 188 -7.31 -6.86 9.99
CA VAL A 188 -6.88 -7.22 8.64
C VAL A 188 -7.95 -8.05 7.92
N ALA A 189 -8.47 -9.11 8.56
CA ALA A 189 -9.47 -9.97 7.95
C ALA A 189 -10.78 -9.24 7.66
N THR A 190 -11.23 -8.36 8.57
CA THR A 190 -12.41 -7.54 8.35
C THR A 190 -12.21 -6.58 7.18
N ASN A 191 -11.04 -5.94 7.07
CA ASN A 191 -10.79 -5.02 5.96
C ASN A 191 -10.81 -5.73 4.60
N ILE A 192 -10.36 -6.97 4.52
CA ILE A 192 -10.47 -7.79 3.31
C ILE A 192 -11.96 -8.08 2.99
N ALA A 193 -12.76 -8.46 3.98
CA ALA A 193 -14.19 -8.71 3.77
C ALA A 193 -14.97 -7.43 3.38
N GLN A 194 -14.67 -6.30 3.99
CA GLN A 194 -15.24 -4.99 3.65
C GLN A 194 -14.94 -4.62 2.19
N ARG A 195 -13.68 -4.79 1.79
CA ARG A 195 -13.27 -4.54 0.41
C ARG A 195 -13.97 -5.50 -0.56
N GLU A 196 -14.03 -6.79 -0.25
CA GLU A 196 -14.68 -7.80 -1.09
C GLU A 196 -16.17 -7.49 -1.32
N ALA A 197 -16.85 -6.92 -0.32
CA ALA A 197 -18.24 -6.51 -0.46
C ALA A 197 -18.45 -5.36 -1.45
N LEU A 198 -17.46 -4.46 -1.59
CA LEU A 198 -17.53 -3.31 -2.51
C LEU A 198 -16.88 -3.60 -3.87
N LEU A 199 -15.87 -4.45 -3.88
CA LEU A 199 -15.06 -4.83 -5.03
C LEU A 199 -15.04 -6.36 -5.20
N PRO A 200 -16.18 -6.99 -5.49
CA PRO A 200 -16.26 -8.44 -5.51
C PRO A 200 -15.31 -9.06 -6.54
N THR A 201 -14.50 -10.00 -6.06
CA THR A 201 -13.62 -10.81 -6.89
C THR A 201 -14.34 -12.08 -7.34
N GLY A 202 -14.02 -12.56 -8.55
CA GLY A 202 -14.53 -13.85 -9.03
C GLY A 202 -13.81 -15.00 -8.31
N ARG A 203 -14.57 -16.02 -7.89
CA ARG A 203 -13.99 -17.25 -7.32
C ARG A 203 -13.52 -18.25 -8.37
N ASP A 204 -13.69 -17.95 -9.66
CA ASP A 204 -13.47 -18.87 -10.78
C ASP A 204 -12.09 -18.70 -11.46
N GLY A 205 -11.11 -18.15 -10.75
CA GLY A 205 -9.75 -18.12 -11.25
C GLY A 205 -9.18 -16.73 -11.51
N GLU A 206 -9.37 -15.78 -10.60
CA GLU A 206 -8.66 -14.49 -10.68
C GLU A 206 -7.15 -14.68 -10.67
N ARG A 207 -6.48 -13.90 -11.50
CA ARG A 207 -5.02 -13.84 -11.58
C ARG A 207 -4.57 -12.43 -11.27
N LEU A 208 -4.00 -12.26 -10.08
CA LEU A 208 -3.65 -10.96 -9.53
C LEU A 208 -2.16 -10.68 -9.78
N LEU A 209 -1.84 -9.61 -10.49
CA LEU A 209 -0.45 -9.19 -10.65
C LEU A 209 0.02 -8.39 -9.44
N CYS A 210 1.05 -8.91 -8.76
CA CYS A 210 1.73 -8.23 -7.67
C CYS A 210 3.09 -7.71 -8.13
N MET A 211 3.18 -6.41 -8.39
CA MET A 211 4.40 -5.69 -8.69
C MET A 211 4.74 -4.63 -7.63
N MET A 212 3.76 -4.31 -6.79
CA MET A 212 3.97 -3.44 -5.64
C MET A 212 4.69 -4.20 -4.54
N PRO A 213 5.52 -3.51 -3.72
CA PRO A 213 6.31 -4.18 -2.69
C PRO A 213 5.46 -4.89 -1.63
N LEU A 214 5.68 -6.18 -1.41
CA LEU A 214 4.99 -7.01 -0.41
C LEU A 214 5.37 -6.68 1.05
N PHE A 215 6.34 -5.81 1.29
CA PHE A 215 6.57 -5.23 2.61
C PHE A 215 5.63 -4.04 2.91
N HIS A 216 4.81 -3.62 1.96
CA HIS A 216 3.87 -2.51 2.10
C HIS A 216 2.43 -3.00 2.22
N SER A 217 1.68 -2.46 3.18
CA SER A 217 0.30 -2.87 3.50
C SER A 217 -0.65 -2.89 2.29
N TYR A 218 -0.48 -1.96 1.33
CA TYR A 218 -1.29 -1.91 0.12
C TYR A 218 -1.13 -3.18 -0.75
N ALA A 219 0.13 -3.59 -1.02
CA ALA A 219 0.37 -4.80 -1.81
C ALA A 219 -0.07 -6.07 -1.09
N VAL A 220 0.15 -6.13 0.22
CA VAL A 220 -0.30 -7.27 1.04
C VAL A 220 -1.82 -7.40 0.98
N ALA A 221 -2.55 -6.32 1.20
CA ALA A 221 -4.02 -6.33 1.21
C ALA A 221 -4.61 -6.57 -0.18
N MET A 222 -4.14 -5.81 -1.20
CA MET A 222 -4.77 -5.80 -2.53
C MET A 222 -4.30 -6.93 -3.43
N CYS A 223 -3.18 -7.59 -3.10
CA CYS A 223 -2.65 -8.70 -3.89
C CYS A 223 -2.61 -10.00 -3.07
N LEU A 224 -1.76 -10.10 -2.03
CA LEU A 224 -1.51 -11.35 -1.30
C LEU A 224 -2.76 -11.88 -0.58
N HIS A 225 -3.33 -11.08 0.30
CA HIS A 225 -4.52 -11.48 1.05
C HIS A 225 -5.74 -11.60 0.14
N ASN A 226 -5.83 -10.76 -0.88
CA ASN A 226 -6.90 -10.85 -1.87
C ASN A 226 -6.88 -12.19 -2.62
N ALA A 227 -5.72 -12.61 -3.12
CA ALA A 227 -5.57 -13.90 -3.79
C ALA A 227 -5.96 -15.05 -2.85
N ALA A 228 -5.45 -15.04 -1.61
CA ALA A 228 -5.77 -16.05 -0.61
C ALA A 228 -7.27 -16.09 -0.28
N ASN A 229 -7.95 -14.94 -0.22
CA ASN A 229 -9.38 -14.84 0.09
C ASN A 229 -10.29 -15.38 -1.04
N CYS A 230 -9.97 -15.07 -2.29
CA CYS A 230 -10.81 -15.46 -3.44
C CYS A 230 -10.41 -16.79 -4.09
N GLY A 231 -9.33 -17.44 -3.62
CA GLY A 231 -8.77 -18.64 -4.26
C GLY A 231 -8.17 -18.35 -5.63
N GLY A 232 -7.69 -17.12 -5.83
CA GLY A 232 -7.01 -16.67 -7.04
C GLY A 232 -5.54 -17.03 -7.05
N THR A 233 -4.87 -16.80 -8.19
CA THR A 233 -3.43 -16.95 -8.35
C THR A 233 -2.74 -15.61 -8.15
N LEU A 234 -1.79 -15.52 -7.22
CA LEU A 234 -0.90 -14.38 -7.11
C LEU A 234 0.28 -14.55 -8.07
N VAL A 235 0.33 -13.72 -9.09
CA VAL A 235 1.46 -13.67 -10.04
C VAL A 235 2.40 -12.56 -9.59
N ILE A 236 3.60 -12.94 -9.18
CA ILE A 236 4.56 -12.04 -8.55
C ILE A 236 5.58 -11.59 -9.59
N LEU A 237 5.69 -10.27 -9.75
CA LEU A 237 6.76 -9.63 -10.51
C LEU A 237 7.80 -9.09 -9.52
N PRO A 238 8.99 -9.73 -9.40
CA PRO A 238 9.99 -9.36 -8.38
C PRO A 238 10.47 -7.91 -8.51
N ARG A 239 10.62 -7.46 -9.75
CA ARG A 239 11.03 -6.09 -10.07
C ARG A 239 10.18 -5.55 -11.22
N PHE A 240 9.53 -4.45 -10.99
CA PHE A 240 8.73 -3.78 -12.01
C PHE A 240 9.61 -3.16 -13.10
N THR A 241 9.37 -3.55 -14.35
CA THR A 241 9.68 -2.80 -15.56
C THR A 241 8.48 -2.92 -16.50
N PRO A 242 8.21 -1.94 -17.37
CA PRO A 242 7.12 -2.03 -18.35
C PRO A 242 7.20 -3.29 -19.21
N GLU A 243 8.40 -3.63 -19.72
CA GLU A 243 8.63 -4.78 -20.59
C GLU A 243 8.28 -6.11 -19.90
N ALA A 244 8.73 -6.27 -18.64
CA ALA A 244 8.44 -7.48 -17.88
C ALA A 244 6.94 -7.61 -17.59
N LEU A 245 6.25 -6.49 -17.36
CA LEU A 245 4.80 -6.49 -17.18
C LEU A 245 4.10 -6.86 -18.50
N PHE A 246 4.47 -6.26 -19.63
CA PHE A 246 3.85 -6.56 -20.91
C PHE A 246 4.02 -8.05 -21.33
N ASP A 247 5.16 -8.65 -21.02
CA ASP A 247 5.35 -10.11 -21.22
C ASP A 247 4.43 -10.93 -20.32
N LEU A 248 4.30 -10.54 -19.05
CA LEU A 248 3.53 -11.29 -18.04
C LEU A 248 2.01 -11.19 -18.25
N MET A 249 1.48 -10.03 -18.64
CA MET A 249 0.04 -9.79 -18.77
C MET A 249 -0.68 -10.84 -19.61
N PRO A 250 -0.29 -11.11 -20.88
CA PRO A 250 -0.94 -12.13 -21.70
C PRO A 250 -0.54 -13.54 -21.31
N LYS A 251 0.73 -13.77 -20.95
CA LYS A 251 1.27 -15.09 -20.61
C LYS A 251 0.59 -15.69 -19.39
N GLU A 252 0.42 -14.90 -18.35
CA GLU A 252 -0.24 -15.31 -17.12
C GLU A 252 -1.73 -14.95 -17.09
N ARG A 253 -2.29 -14.39 -18.18
CA ARG A 253 -3.71 -14.05 -18.32
C ARG A 253 -4.22 -13.23 -17.14
N ILE A 254 -3.50 -12.17 -16.80
CA ILE A 254 -3.79 -11.33 -15.64
C ILE A 254 -5.18 -10.70 -15.75
N THR A 255 -5.97 -10.84 -14.68
CA THR A 255 -7.36 -10.31 -14.60
C THR A 255 -7.45 -9.10 -13.67
N ILE A 256 -6.55 -8.99 -12.68
CA ILE A 256 -6.51 -7.89 -11.71
C ILE A 256 -5.11 -7.29 -11.65
N LEU A 257 -5.04 -5.98 -11.78
CA LEU A 257 -3.80 -5.21 -11.69
C LEU A 257 -3.93 -4.17 -10.57
N ALA A 258 -3.10 -4.29 -9.53
CA ALA A 258 -2.99 -3.28 -8.48
C ALA A 258 -1.74 -2.43 -8.68
N GLY A 259 -1.90 -1.11 -8.77
CA GLY A 259 -0.79 -0.20 -9.02
C GLY A 259 -0.98 1.18 -8.39
N SER A 260 0.02 2.03 -8.60
CA SER A 260 -0.05 3.45 -8.32
C SER A 260 -0.16 4.23 -9.64
N PRO A 261 -0.57 5.51 -9.64
CA PRO A 261 -0.61 6.33 -10.84
C PRO A 261 0.70 6.38 -11.61
N THR A 262 1.85 6.28 -10.90
CA THR A 262 3.17 6.24 -11.55
C THR A 262 3.38 4.99 -12.39
N VAL A 263 2.81 3.86 -12.01
CA VAL A 263 2.85 2.63 -12.82
C VAL A 263 2.07 2.83 -14.11
N PHE A 264 0.83 3.28 -14.04
CA PHE A 264 0.01 3.54 -15.23
C PHE A 264 0.67 4.56 -16.18
N THR A 265 1.25 5.63 -15.61
CA THR A 265 2.00 6.62 -16.40
C THR A 265 3.21 6.00 -17.09
N SER A 266 3.98 5.17 -16.39
CA SER A 266 5.15 4.50 -16.94
C SER A 266 4.79 3.55 -18.09
N LEU A 267 3.70 2.81 -17.94
CA LEU A 267 3.20 1.91 -19.00
C LEU A 267 2.80 2.68 -20.26
N PHE A 268 2.03 3.76 -20.12
CA PHE A 268 1.60 4.55 -21.29
C PHE A 268 2.71 5.27 -22.03
N LYS A 269 3.83 5.56 -21.37
CA LYS A 269 4.98 6.20 -21.98
C LYS A 269 5.86 5.24 -22.76
N HIS A 270 5.73 3.98 -22.50
CA HIS A 270 6.61 2.97 -23.06
C HIS A 270 6.23 2.70 -24.52
N GLU A 271 7.23 2.68 -25.42
CA GLU A 271 7.03 2.48 -26.85
C GLU A 271 6.34 1.16 -27.21
N LEU A 272 6.52 0.13 -26.37
CA LEU A 272 5.88 -1.18 -26.54
C LEU A 272 4.44 -1.23 -26.02
N PHE A 273 3.87 -0.13 -25.53
CA PHE A 273 2.50 -0.15 -25.02
C PHE A 273 1.52 -0.60 -26.09
N SER A 274 0.76 -1.67 -25.81
CA SER A 274 -0.36 -2.13 -26.63
C SER A 274 -1.52 -2.56 -25.75
N ALA A 275 -2.73 -2.17 -26.11
CA ALA A 275 -3.96 -2.59 -25.47
C ALA A 275 -4.13 -4.12 -25.46
N ASP A 276 -3.58 -4.83 -26.46
CA ASP A 276 -3.66 -6.29 -26.60
C ASP A 276 -3.03 -7.05 -25.41
N TYR A 277 -2.06 -6.45 -24.73
CA TYR A 277 -1.50 -7.05 -23.53
C TYR A 277 -2.51 -7.17 -22.39
N PHE A 278 -3.53 -6.29 -22.36
CA PHE A 278 -4.51 -6.18 -21.29
C PHE A 278 -5.86 -6.86 -21.60
N ARG A 279 -5.95 -7.65 -22.66
CA ARG A 279 -7.22 -8.29 -23.12
C ARG A 279 -7.92 -9.17 -22.06
N ASN A 280 -7.21 -9.67 -21.06
CA ASN A 280 -7.77 -10.45 -19.97
C ASN A 280 -8.03 -9.59 -18.71
N LEU A 281 -7.61 -8.33 -18.71
CA LEU A 281 -7.73 -7.46 -17.56
C LEU A 281 -9.20 -7.11 -17.30
N ARG A 282 -9.67 -7.40 -16.11
CA ARG A 282 -11.04 -7.15 -15.67
C ARG A 282 -11.14 -5.88 -14.82
N ILE A 283 -10.15 -5.65 -13.96
CA ILE A 283 -10.14 -4.54 -13.01
C ILE A 283 -8.69 -4.05 -12.82
N SER A 284 -8.56 -2.73 -12.67
CA SER A 284 -7.34 -2.11 -12.14
C SER A 284 -7.65 -1.41 -10.82
N TYR A 285 -6.82 -1.60 -9.80
CA TYR A 285 -6.87 -0.84 -8.56
C TYR A 285 -5.81 0.25 -8.57
N SER A 286 -6.19 1.46 -8.20
CA SER A 286 -5.27 2.58 -8.02
C SER A 286 -5.30 3.06 -6.58
N GLY A 287 -4.12 3.23 -5.99
CA GLY A 287 -3.96 3.71 -4.62
C GLY A 287 -2.60 4.35 -4.39
N ALA A 288 -2.31 4.66 -3.12
CA ALA A 288 -1.08 5.28 -2.66
C ALA A 288 -0.91 6.78 -3.03
N SER A 289 -1.48 7.25 -4.12
CA SER A 289 -1.55 8.67 -4.50
C SER A 289 -2.75 8.92 -5.41
N ALA A 290 -3.10 10.19 -5.62
CA ALA A 290 -4.21 10.58 -6.48
C ALA A 290 -3.99 10.19 -7.93
N LEU A 291 -5.03 9.68 -8.56
CA LEU A 291 -5.05 9.32 -9.97
C LEU A 291 -5.53 10.52 -10.81
N PRO A 292 -4.69 11.09 -11.70
CA PRO A 292 -5.15 12.14 -12.61
C PRO A 292 -6.28 11.64 -13.52
N GLU A 293 -7.35 12.43 -13.65
CA GLU A 293 -8.53 12.06 -14.44
C GLU A 293 -8.18 11.72 -15.91
N GLY A 294 -7.29 12.49 -16.53
CA GLY A 294 -6.84 12.21 -17.88
C GLY A 294 -6.13 10.86 -18.03
N LEU A 295 -5.41 10.42 -16.99
CA LEU A 295 -4.76 9.12 -16.97
C LEU A 295 -5.79 7.99 -16.80
N LEU A 296 -6.75 8.18 -15.89
CA LEU A 296 -7.85 7.25 -15.67
C LEU A 296 -8.63 7.00 -16.97
N ARG A 297 -9.10 8.07 -17.64
CA ARG A 297 -9.86 7.97 -18.89
C ARG A 297 -9.07 7.24 -19.98
N ARG A 298 -7.83 7.62 -20.20
CA ARG A 298 -6.95 6.97 -21.20
C ARG A 298 -6.75 5.48 -20.91
N TRP A 299 -6.63 5.12 -19.62
CA TRP A 299 -6.47 3.71 -19.23
C TRP A 299 -7.73 2.90 -19.52
N GLU A 300 -8.90 3.39 -19.09
CA GLU A 300 -10.19 2.71 -19.33
C GLU A 300 -10.52 2.61 -20.82
N GLU A 301 -10.23 3.65 -21.61
CA GLU A 301 -10.39 3.63 -23.08
C GLU A 301 -9.48 2.60 -23.74
N ALA A 302 -8.22 2.49 -23.32
CA ALA A 302 -7.26 1.58 -23.93
C ALA A 302 -7.48 0.12 -23.53
N THR A 303 -7.79 -0.14 -22.26
CA THR A 303 -7.84 -1.50 -21.71
C THR A 303 -9.24 -2.06 -21.59
N HIS A 304 -10.27 -1.22 -21.70
CA HIS A 304 -11.69 -1.53 -21.41
C HIS A 304 -11.95 -2.06 -20.00
N ALA A 305 -10.95 -1.95 -19.10
CA ALA A 305 -11.03 -2.35 -17.70
C ALA A 305 -11.15 -1.11 -16.81
N PRO A 306 -12.12 -1.08 -15.87
CA PRO A 306 -12.28 0.05 -14.96
C PRO A 306 -11.07 0.20 -14.04
N VAL A 307 -10.75 1.47 -13.72
CA VAL A 307 -9.80 1.80 -12.66
C VAL A 307 -10.57 2.24 -11.43
N LEU A 308 -10.41 1.48 -10.36
CA LEU A 308 -11.05 1.75 -9.08
C LEU A 308 -10.03 2.40 -8.15
N GLU A 309 -10.27 3.66 -7.83
CA GLU A 309 -9.42 4.43 -6.93
C GLU A 309 -9.92 4.29 -5.50
N GLY A 310 -9.00 4.06 -4.56
CA GLY A 310 -9.29 3.94 -3.15
C GLY A 310 -8.34 4.75 -2.27
N TYR A 311 -8.74 4.92 -1.01
CA TYR A 311 -8.00 5.67 -0.02
C TYR A 311 -7.93 4.90 1.30
N GLY A 312 -6.81 5.11 1.97
CA GLY A 312 -6.54 4.66 3.31
C GLY A 312 -5.05 4.77 3.66
N GLN A 313 -4.70 4.27 4.82
CA GLN A 313 -3.36 4.32 5.37
C GLN A 313 -3.11 3.07 6.22
N SER A 314 -1.87 2.80 6.58
CA SER A 314 -1.54 1.60 7.37
C SER A 314 -2.35 1.50 8.65
N GLU A 315 -2.65 2.65 9.28
CA GLU A 315 -3.45 2.81 10.49
C GLU A 315 -4.92 2.40 10.30
N SER A 316 -5.38 2.24 9.07
CA SER A 316 -6.77 1.90 8.73
C SER A 316 -6.95 0.52 8.08
N GLY A 317 -5.98 -0.36 8.18
CA GLY A 317 -6.04 -1.77 7.91
C GLY A 317 -5.91 -2.37 6.50
N PRO A 318 -5.56 -1.72 5.36
CA PRO A 318 -5.19 -0.34 5.13
C PRO A 318 -6.24 0.50 4.38
N VAL A 319 -7.47 0.05 4.19
CA VAL A 319 -8.45 0.68 3.29
C VAL A 319 -9.61 1.28 4.08
N LEU A 320 -10.01 2.51 3.71
CA LEU A 320 -11.19 3.21 4.23
C LEU A 320 -12.30 3.37 3.20
N THR A 321 -11.92 3.68 1.95
CA THR A 321 -12.87 3.93 0.86
C THR A 321 -12.40 3.31 -0.45
N PHE A 322 -13.35 3.06 -1.35
CA PHE A 322 -13.09 2.73 -2.74
C PHE A 322 -14.22 3.22 -3.64
N ASN A 323 -13.91 3.56 -4.89
CA ASN A 323 -14.91 3.62 -5.95
C ASN A 323 -15.45 2.19 -6.17
N PRO A 324 -16.78 1.97 -6.17
CA PRO A 324 -17.35 0.64 -6.24
C PRO A 324 -17.17 0.01 -7.63
N LEU A 325 -17.04 -1.33 -7.69
CA LEU A 325 -16.99 -2.05 -8.95
C LEU A 325 -18.34 -1.93 -9.70
N HIS A 326 -19.44 -2.06 -8.96
CA HIS A 326 -20.79 -1.92 -9.48
C HIS A 326 -21.42 -0.62 -9.00
N GLY A 327 -22.00 0.15 -9.92
CA GLY A 327 -22.59 1.44 -9.62
C GLY A 327 -21.81 2.63 -10.18
N ARG A 328 -22.05 3.81 -9.61
CA ARG A 328 -21.42 5.04 -10.08
C ARG A 328 -19.98 5.15 -9.58
N ARG A 329 -19.05 5.45 -10.46
CA ARG A 329 -17.66 5.82 -10.14
C ARG A 329 -17.47 7.30 -10.45
N LYS A 330 -16.78 8.02 -9.58
CA LYS A 330 -16.50 9.43 -9.78
C LYS A 330 -14.98 9.64 -9.94
N PRO A 331 -14.52 10.15 -11.08
CA PRO A 331 -13.13 10.56 -11.25
C PRO A 331 -12.70 11.55 -10.17
N ARG A 332 -11.43 11.47 -9.75
CA ARG A 332 -10.84 12.31 -8.69
C ARG A 332 -11.36 12.05 -7.28
N SER A 333 -12.42 11.26 -7.12
CA SER A 333 -12.90 10.79 -5.83
C SER A 333 -12.23 9.47 -5.47
N VAL A 334 -11.96 9.28 -4.19
CA VAL A 334 -11.49 8.01 -3.63
C VAL A 334 -12.66 7.07 -3.26
N GLY A 335 -13.87 7.41 -3.71
CA GLY A 335 -15.05 6.57 -3.59
C GLY A 335 -15.86 6.79 -2.31
N ILE A 336 -16.56 5.75 -1.90
CA ILE A 336 -17.44 5.70 -0.74
C ILE A 336 -16.81 4.89 0.40
N ALA A 337 -17.27 5.11 1.62
CA ALA A 337 -16.81 4.35 2.78
C ALA A 337 -17.06 2.85 2.60
N LEU A 338 -16.10 2.03 3.05
CA LEU A 338 -16.30 0.59 3.13
C LEU A 338 -17.44 0.26 4.11
N PRO A 339 -18.12 -0.88 3.97
CA PRO A 339 -19.12 -1.32 4.95
C PRO A 339 -18.59 -1.30 6.38
N ASP A 340 -19.43 -0.99 7.35
CA ASP A 340 -19.10 -0.86 8.77
C ASP A 340 -17.99 0.16 9.08
N THR A 341 -17.71 1.07 8.13
CA THR A 341 -16.77 2.19 8.29
C THR A 341 -17.53 3.50 8.28
N GLU A 342 -17.42 4.25 9.34
CA GLU A 342 -17.93 5.61 9.44
C GLU A 342 -16.80 6.60 9.17
N ILE A 343 -17.06 7.59 8.30
CA ILE A 343 -16.12 8.66 7.99
C ILE A 343 -16.82 10.00 8.21
N GLN A 344 -16.13 10.92 8.86
CA GLN A 344 -16.59 12.28 9.07
C GLN A 344 -15.51 13.28 8.66
N ILE A 345 -15.96 14.43 8.21
CA ILE A 345 -15.10 15.59 7.97
C ILE A 345 -15.32 16.54 9.16
N VAL A 346 -14.25 16.90 9.85
CA VAL A 346 -14.31 17.77 11.02
C VAL A 346 -13.46 19.01 10.80
N ASP A 347 -13.83 20.09 11.51
CA ASP A 347 -13.04 21.31 11.48
C ASP A 347 -11.64 21.03 12.02
N PRO A 348 -10.57 21.41 11.30
CA PRO A 348 -9.19 21.13 11.73
C PRO A 348 -8.78 21.82 13.04
N GLU A 349 -9.41 22.95 13.37
CA GLU A 349 -9.11 23.72 14.58
C GLU A 349 -10.03 23.33 15.76
N ASP A 350 -11.30 22.97 15.47
CA ASP A 350 -12.25 22.47 16.44
C ASP A 350 -12.85 21.13 15.99
N PRO A 351 -12.22 19.99 16.33
CA PRO A 351 -12.68 18.66 15.90
C PRO A 351 -14.04 18.23 16.46
N THR A 352 -14.68 19.03 17.31
CA THR A 352 -16.05 18.78 17.77
C THR A 352 -17.09 19.21 16.73
N VAL A 353 -16.70 20.07 15.78
CA VAL A 353 -17.54 20.55 14.69
C VAL A 353 -17.44 19.60 13.50
N ILE A 354 -18.56 18.96 13.16
CA ILE A 354 -18.69 18.12 11.97
C ILE A 354 -19.11 19.00 10.80
N LEU A 355 -18.35 18.93 9.70
CA LEU A 355 -18.61 19.72 8.50
C LEU A 355 -19.51 18.95 7.52
N GLY A 356 -20.43 19.67 6.90
CA GLY A 356 -21.30 19.12 5.86
C GLY A 356 -20.63 18.99 4.49
N PRO A 357 -21.34 18.40 3.51
CA PRO A 357 -20.81 18.25 2.13
C PRO A 357 -20.32 19.56 1.53
N GLY A 358 -19.24 19.51 0.74
CA GLY A 358 -18.62 20.66 0.10
C GLY A 358 -17.71 21.49 1.01
N HIS A 359 -17.54 21.11 2.27
CA HIS A 359 -16.63 21.78 3.20
C HIS A 359 -15.39 20.92 3.46
N ILE A 360 -14.21 21.54 3.29
CA ILE A 360 -12.92 20.87 3.50
C ILE A 360 -12.58 20.90 4.99
N GLY A 361 -12.26 19.73 5.54
CA GLY A 361 -11.79 19.55 6.91
C GLY A 361 -10.93 18.31 7.08
N GLU A 362 -10.57 18.00 8.33
CA GLU A 362 -9.81 16.79 8.63
C GLU A 362 -10.71 15.54 8.52
N ILE A 363 -10.22 14.54 7.79
CA ILE A 363 -10.87 13.25 7.66
C ILE A 363 -10.63 12.47 8.94
N ARG A 364 -11.71 12.03 9.62
CA ARG A 364 -11.63 11.03 10.68
C ARG A 364 -12.47 9.82 10.35
N ALA A 365 -12.02 8.65 10.79
CA ALA A 365 -12.68 7.39 10.49
C ALA A 365 -12.87 6.54 11.75
N ARG A 366 -13.97 5.77 11.80
CA ARG A 366 -14.25 4.76 12.83
C ARG A 366 -14.67 3.47 12.14
N GLY A 367 -14.13 2.34 12.58
CA GLY A 367 -14.47 1.04 12.01
C GLY A 367 -13.66 -0.10 12.62
N PRO A 368 -14.07 -1.35 12.39
CA PRO A 368 -13.45 -2.52 12.99
C PRO A 368 -12.05 -2.86 12.43
N GLN A 369 -11.65 -2.23 11.33
CA GLN A 369 -10.37 -2.44 10.66
C GLN A 369 -9.25 -1.54 11.18
N LEU A 370 -9.53 -0.61 12.10
CA LEU A 370 -8.54 0.35 12.57
C LEU A 370 -7.47 -0.31 13.43
N MET A 371 -6.30 0.33 13.47
CA MET A 371 -5.16 -0.09 14.27
C MET A 371 -5.47 -0.16 15.77
N ASN A 372 -4.71 -0.99 16.48
CA ASN A 372 -4.71 -1.03 17.96
C ASN A 372 -3.86 0.11 18.58
N GLY A 373 -3.11 0.85 17.75
CA GLY A 373 -2.23 1.94 18.16
C GLY A 373 -0.81 1.77 17.63
N TYR A 374 0.06 2.72 17.98
CA TYR A 374 1.46 2.68 17.63
C TYR A 374 2.28 1.97 18.71
N ARG A 375 3.17 1.04 18.31
CA ARG A 375 4.09 0.37 19.22
C ARG A 375 4.96 1.38 19.94
N ASN A 376 5.09 1.24 21.28
CA ASN A 376 5.92 2.07 22.15
C ASN A 376 5.69 3.59 22.00
N ARG A 377 4.51 4.01 21.53
CA ARG A 377 4.15 5.40 21.26
C ARG A 377 2.77 5.76 21.80
N PRO A 378 2.56 5.74 23.14
CA PRO A 378 1.23 6.00 23.71
C PRO A 378 0.74 7.43 23.45
N ALA A 379 1.62 8.42 23.45
CA ALA A 379 1.25 9.81 23.20
C ALA A 379 0.78 10.03 21.75
N GLU A 380 1.52 9.49 20.77
CA GLU A 380 1.15 9.58 19.36
C GLU A 380 -0.10 8.74 19.07
N THR A 381 -0.30 7.63 19.77
CA THR A 381 -1.53 6.84 19.69
C THR A 381 -2.72 7.66 20.17
N ALA A 382 -2.62 8.32 21.34
CA ALA A 382 -3.69 9.17 21.87
C ALA A 382 -3.97 10.40 21.01
N GLN A 383 -2.99 10.87 20.22
CA GLN A 383 -3.20 11.92 19.22
C GLN A 383 -3.94 11.44 17.98
N ALA A 384 -3.65 10.22 17.52
CA ALA A 384 -4.24 9.65 16.30
C ALA A 384 -5.59 8.97 16.57
N LEU A 385 -5.74 8.29 17.70
CA LEU A 385 -6.96 7.58 18.09
C LEU A 385 -7.61 8.30 19.29
N ARG A 386 -8.76 8.95 19.05
CA ARG A 386 -9.52 9.69 20.09
C ARG A 386 -10.96 9.21 20.07
N ASP A 387 -11.46 8.74 21.17
CA ASP A 387 -12.86 8.31 21.34
C ASP A 387 -13.33 7.31 20.26
N GLY A 388 -12.42 6.39 19.88
CA GLY A 388 -12.66 5.38 18.84
C GLY A 388 -12.55 5.90 17.40
N TRP A 389 -12.16 7.16 17.19
CA TRP A 389 -11.91 7.76 15.88
C TRP A 389 -10.42 7.82 15.56
N LEU A 390 -10.06 7.37 14.36
CA LEU A 390 -8.76 7.63 13.76
C LEU A 390 -8.79 8.99 13.06
N TYR A 391 -8.00 9.92 13.54
CA TYR A 391 -7.73 11.20 12.89
C TYR A 391 -6.59 10.98 11.89
N THR A 392 -6.93 11.07 10.60
CA THR A 392 -6.01 10.61 9.54
C THR A 392 -4.86 11.57 9.28
N GLY A 393 -5.03 12.84 9.66
CA GLY A 393 -4.13 13.92 9.28
C GLY A 393 -4.22 14.29 7.79
N ASP A 394 -5.18 13.75 7.09
CA ASP A 394 -5.50 14.10 5.70
C ASP A 394 -6.74 15.02 5.69
N LEU A 395 -6.75 15.98 4.78
CA LEU A 395 -7.86 16.91 4.56
C LEU A 395 -8.70 16.42 3.38
N GLY A 396 -10.01 16.54 3.51
CA GLY A 396 -10.94 16.13 2.45
C GLY A 396 -12.34 16.71 2.63
N GLU A 397 -13.20 16.34 1.73
CA GLU A 397 -14.62 16.71 1.75
C GLU A 397 -15.47 15.60 1.14
N PHE A 398 -16.73 15.56 1.53
CA PHE A 398 -17.75 14.79 0.82
C PHE A 398 -18.47 15.66 -0.21
N ASP A 399 -18.86 15.05 -1.32
CA ASP A 399 -19.89 15.66 -2.16
C ASP A 399 -21.32 15.31 -1.67
N ALA A 400 -22.33 15.86 -2.37
CA ALA A 400 -23.73 15.62 -2.02
C ALA A 400 -24.19 14.15 -2.17
N ASP A 401 -23.45 13.33 -2.94
CA ASP A 401 -23.74 11.90 -3.13
C ASP A 401 -22.95 11.01 -2.14
N GLY A 402 -22.16 11.60 -1.22
CA GLY A 402 -21.38 10.88 -0.22
C GLY A 402 -20.06 10.30 -0.72
N TYR A 403 -19.54 10.80 -1.84
CA TYR A 403 -18.19 10.43 -2.33
C TYR A 403 -17.13 11.28 -1.66
N LEU A 404 -16.07 10.64 -1.18
CA LEU A 404 -14.95 11.30 -0.52
C LEU A 404 -13.93 11.79 -1.55
N TYR A 405 -13.48 13.03 -1.36
CA TYR A 405 -12.37 13.65 -2.09
C TYR A 405 -11.26 13.99 -1.10
N VAL A 406 -10.08 13.38 -1.25
CA VAL A 406 -8.91 13.73 -0.45
C VAL A 406 -8.23 14.93 -1.10
N ARG A 407 -8.10 16.03 -0.35
CA ARG A 407 -7.56 17.29 -0.86
C ARG A 407 -6.07 17.44 -0.65
N ASP A 408 -5.59 17.20 0.57
CA ASP A 408 -4.16 17.26 0.90
C ASP A 408 -3.88 16.64 2.27
N ARG A 409 -2.64 16.74 2.73
CA ARG A 409 -2.27 16.49 4.11
C ARG A 409 -2.36 17.76 4.95
N LYS A 410 -2.93 17.67 6.14
CA LYS A 410 -3.04 18.80 7.08
C LYS A 410 -1.69 19.50 7.30
N LYS A 411 -0.61 18.73 7.41
CA LYS A 411 0.75 19.23 7.62
C LYS A 411 1.41 19.82 6.36
N ASP A 412 0.96 19.46 5.17
CA ASP A 412 1.51 19.90 3.88
C ASP A 412 0.76 21.12 3.33
N MET A 413 -0.36 21.49 3.98
CA MET A 413 -1.10 22.71 3.69
C MET A 413 -0.20 23.94 3.89
N VAL A 414 -0.25 24.85 2.94
CA VAL A 414 0.56 26.09 2.95
C VAL A 414 -0.32 27.27 3.31
N LEU A 415 0.05 27.99 4.38
CA LEU A 415 -0.66 29.19 4.79
C LEU A 415 -0.05 30.41 4.12
N VAL A 416 -0.70 30.93 3.06
CA VAL A 416 -0.24 32.08 2.30
C VAL A 416 -1.08 33.31 2.67
N SER A 417 -0.50 34.27 3.36
CA SER A 417 -1.21 35.52 3.80
C SER A 417 -2.55 35.24 4.51
N GLY A 418 -2.61 34.18 5.33
CA GLY A 418 -3.81 33.78 6.05
C GLY A 418 -4.77 32.89 5.26
N PHE A 419 -4.49 32.58 4.00
CA PHE A 419 -5.32 31.68 3.18
C PHE A 419 -4.71 30.28 3.08
N ASN A 420 -5.52 29.27 3.22
CA ASN A 420 -5.13 27.88 3.04
C ASN A 420 -4.91 27.57 1.54
N VAL A 421 -3.71 27.15 1.21
CA VAL A 421 -3.36 26.61 -0.11
C VAL A 421 -3.06 25.13 0.03
N TYR A 422 -3.73 24.35 -0.76
CA TYR A 422 -3.54 22.89 -0.83
C TYR A 422 -2.61 22.58 -1.99
N PRO A 423 -1.36 22.14 -1.75
CA PRO A 423 -0.40 21.82 -2.80
C PRO A 423 -0.94 20.94 -3.91
N ARG A 424 -1.75 19.95 -3.54
CA ARG A 424 -2.36 19.03 -4.48
C ARG A 424 -3.31 19.72 -5.48
N GLU A 425 -4.08 20.71 -5.05
CA GLU A 425 -4.94 21.49 -5.97
C GLU A 425 -4.12 22.16 -7.06
N VAL A 426 -2.96 22.71 -6.69
CA VAL A 426 -2.04 23.34 -7.63
C VAL A 426 -1.37 22.32 -8.55
N GLU A 427 -0.98 21.17 -8.01
CA GLU A 427 -0.42 20.03 -8.78
C GLU A 427 -1.42 19.50 -9.81
N GLU A 428 -2.70 19.39 -9.45
CA GLU A 428 -3.77 18.97 -10.35
C GLU A 428 -3.93 19.97 -11.51
N VAL A 429 -3.94 21.26 -11.23
CA VAL A 429 -4.03 22.30 -12.26
C VAL A 429 -2.82 22.25 -13.18
N LEU A 430 -1.61 22.15 -12.65
CA LEU A 430 -0.39 22.02 -13.46
C LEU A 430 -0.44 20.79 -14.38
N SER A 431 -0.98 19.67 -13.89
CA SER A 431 -1.10 18.43 -14.64
C SER A 431 -2.09 18.49 -15.81
N LEU A 432 -3.00 19.48 -15.83
CA LEU A 432 -3.90 19.73 -16.96
C LEU A 432 -3.16 20.35 -18.16
N HIS A 433 -1.99 20.94 -17.94
CA HIS A 433 -1.21 21.54 -19.03
C HIS A 433 -0.55 20.44 -19.89
N PRO A 434 -0.69 20.49 -21.26
CA PRO A 434 -0.19 19.44 -22.15
C PRO A 434 1.30 19.11 -21.97
N ALA A 435 2.13 20.10 -21.74
CA ALA A 435 3.57 19.94 -21.58
C ALA A 435 3.99 19.39 -20.21
N VAL A 436 3.09 19.32 -19.22
CA VAL A 436 3.43 18.85 -17.87
C VAL A 436 3.22 17.35 -17.76
N LEU A 437 4.26 16.67 -17.34
CA LEU A 437 4.25 15.24 -17.06
C LEU A 437 3.96 14.91 -15.61
N GLU A 438 4.72 15.53 -14.72
CA GLU A 438 4.60 15.41 -13.27
C GLU A 438 4.81 16.80 -12.65
N ALA A 439 4.10 17.09 -11.58
CA ALA A 439 4.30 18.28 -10.79
C ALA A 439 4.29 17.94 -9.29
N ALA A 440 5.09 18.66 -8.53
CA ALA A 440 5.07 18.63 -7.07
C ALA A 440 5.09 20.07 -6.55
N VAL A 441 4.31 20.34 -5.52
CA VAL A 441 4.18 21.68 -4.95
C VAL A 441 4.47 21.62 -3.45
N ILE A 442 5.25 22.60 -2.98
CA ILE A 442 5.56 22.77 -1.55
C ILE A 442 5.38 24.22 -1.13
N GLY A 443 5.20 24.43 0.18
CA GLY A 443 5.31 25.73 0.80
C GLY A 443 6.77 25.99 1.23
N VAL A 444 7.26 27.17 0.93
CA VAL A 444 8.57 27.65 1.41
C VAL A 444 8.34 28.90 2.25
N PRO A 445 9.04 29.08 3.37
CA PRO A 445 8.91 30.29 4.21
C PRO A 445 9.10 31.57 3.40
N ASP A 446 8.25 32.57 3.66
CA ASP A 446 8.29 33.90 3.04
C ASP A 446 8.05 34.96 4.12
N GLU A 447 8.96 35.95 4.23
CA GLU A 447 8.93 36.97 5.30
C GLU A 447 7.68 37.84 5.29
N GLN A 448 7.08 38.09 4.10
CA GLN A 448 5.93 38.99 3.97
C GLN A 448 4.59 38.26 4.05
N ARG A 449 4.57 36.98 3.69
CA ARG A 449 3.32 36.20 3.50
C ARG A 449 3.20 34.99 4.42
N GLY A 450 4.20 34.76 5.26
CA GLY A 450 4.35 33.54 6.06
C GLY A 450 4.90 32.38 5.25
N ALA A 451 4.30 32.12 4.08
CA ALA A 451 4.82 31.15 3.11
C ALA A 451 4.49 31.53 1.67
N GLN A 452 5.26 31.00 0.73
CA GLN A 452 5.00 31.06 -0.69
C GLN A 452 4.93 29.66 -1.31
N VAL A 453 4.15 29.54 -2.39
CA VAL A 453 3.98 28.30 -3.13
C VAL A 453 5.10 28.17 -4.18
N VAL A 454 5.80 27.03 -4.19
CA VAL A 454 6.83 26.68 -5.15
C VAL A 454 6.44 25.40 -5.88
N ALA A 455 6.43 25.43 -7.21
CA ALA A 455 6.12 24.30 -8.08
C ALA A 455 7.40 23.71 -8.68
N PHE A 456 7.55 22.39 -8.59
CA PHE A 456 8.56 21.59 -9.27
C PHE A 456 7.89 20.84 -10.40
N VAL A 457 8.36 21.00 -11.63
CA VAL A 457 7.70 20.52 -12.84
C VAL A 457 8.64 19.66 -13.67
N VAL A 458 8.14 18.52 -14.12
CA VAL A 458 8.78 17.65 -15.10
C VAL A 458 8.01 17.76 -16.40
N HIS A 459 8.68 18.08 -17.49
CA HIS A 459 8.08 18.17 -18.81
C HIS A 459 7.84 16.79 -19.45
N ARG A 460 6.86 16.70 -20.32
CA ARG A 460 6.71 15.55 -21.21
C ARG A 460 7.86 15.51 -22.21
N PRO A 461 8.32 14.33 -22.63
CA PRO A 461 9.31 14.21 -23.71
C PRO A 461 8.87 14.96 -24.97
N GLY A 462 9.76 15.81 -25.51
CA GLY A 462 9.49 16.61 -26.69
C GLY A 462 8.62 17.85 -26.47
N GLU A 463 8.10 18.06 -25.26
CA GLU A 463 7.29 19.22 -24.90
C GLU A 463 8.06 20.16 -23.97
N SER A 464 7.71 21.43 -23.98
CA SER A 464 8.24 22.42 -23.03
C SER A 464 7.22 23.51 -22.75
N ALA A 465 7.25 24.05 -21.54
CA ALA A 465 6.50 25.23 -21.15
C ALA A 465 7.41 26.11 -20.29
N THR A 466 7.41 27.41 -20.57
CA THR A 466 8.18 28.38 -19.77
C THR A 466 7.44 28.68 -18.46
N THR A 467 8.11 29.33 -17.53
CA THR A 467 7.50 29.84 -16.29
C THR A 467 6.27 30.70 -16.57
N GLU A 468 6.35 31.59 -17.58
CA GLU A 468 5.26 32.51 -17.95
C GLU A 468 4.04 31.75 -18.46
N ILE A 469 4.24 30.69 -19.26
CA ILE A 469 3.17 29.84 -19.76
C ILE A 469 2.44 29.14 -18.64
N LEU A 470 3.19 28.52 -17.72
CA LEU A 470 2.62 27.80 -16.57
C LEU A 470 1.98 28.77 -15.56
N ASP A 471 2.56 29.95 -15.33
CA ASP A 471 1.97 30.99 -14.48
C ASP A 471 0.62 31.45 -15.07
N LEU A 472 0.56 31.75 -16.38
CA LEU A 472 -0.69 32.12 -17.04
C LEU A 472 -1.73 30.99 -16.96
N HIS A 473 -1.30 29.73 -17.13
CA HIS A 473 -2.17 28.56 -16.98
C HIS A 473 -2.74 28.46 -15.56
N CYS A 474 -1.89 28.60 -14.54
CA CYS A 474 -2.32 28.60 -13.15
C CYS A 474 -3.26 29.76 -12.83
N ARG A 475 -2.99 30.98 -13.29
CA ARG A 475 -3.85 32.17 -13.06
C ARG A 475 -5.25 32.04 -13.67
N ARG A 476 -5.39 31.28 -14.74
CA ARG A 476 -6.71 31.02 -15.37
C ARG A 476 -7.54 30.02 -14.57
N ASN A 477 -6.92 29.19 -13.73
CA ASN A 477 -7.55 28.07 -13.06
C ASN A 477 -7.53 28.15 -11.53
N LEU A 478 -6.74 29.07 -10.95
CA LEU A 478 -6.53 29.19 -9.50
C LEU A 478 -6.74 30.64 -9.02
N ALA A 479 -7.16 30.76 -7.78
CA ALA A 479 -7.15 32.06 -7.10
C ALA A 479 -5.71 32.62 -6.98
N PRO A 480 -5.53 33.96 -7.00
CA PRO A 480 -4.19 34.58 -7.06
C PRO A 480 -3.22 34.15 -5.95
N TYR A 481 -3.69 33.85 -4.75
CA TYR A 481 -2.88 33.42 -3.63
C TYR A 481 -2.40 31.97 -3.73
N LYS A 482 -3.03 31.14 -4.60
CA LYS A 482 -2.67 29.75 -4.86
C LYS A 482 -1.63 29.59 -5.97
N VAL A 483 -1.45 30.62 -6.81
CA VAL A 483 -0.53 30.57 -7.95
C VAL A 483 0.91 30.47 -7.47
N PRO A 484 1.70 29.49 -7.95
CA PRO A 484 3.11 29.38 -7.58
C PRO A 484 3.91 30.65 -7.87
N ARG A 485 4.76 31.05 -6.97
CA ARG A 485 5.67 32.18 -7.12
C ARG A 485 6.98 31.81 -7.80
N LYS A 486 7.31 30.53 -7.74
CA LYS A 486 8.51 29.98 -8.33
C LYS A 486 8.22 28.66 -9.00
N TYR A 487 8.76 28.47 -10.18
CA TYR A 487 8.72 27.22 -10.94
C TYR A 487 10.14 26.69 -11.10
N VAL A 488 10.37 25.44 -10.73
CA VAL A 488 11.65 24.74 -10.84
C VAL A 488 11.46 23.56 -11.78
N PHE A 489 12.19 23.53 -12.87
CA PHE A 489 12.14 22.45 -13.84
C PHE A 489 13.16 21.38 -13.49
N LEU A 490 12.71 20.12 -13.47
CA LEU A 490 13.53 18.96 -13.15
C LEU A 490 13.37 17.88 -14.21
N ASP A 491 14.40 17.07 -14.41
CA ASP A 491 14.32 15.89 -15.28
C ASP A 491 13.43 14.80 -14.68
N ARG A 492 13.39 14.71 -13.36
CA ARG A 492 12.56 13.77 -12.59
C ARG A 492 12.27 14.29 -11.19
N LEU A 493 11.11 13.96 -10.64
CA LEU A 493 10.81 14.19 -9.22
C LEU A 493 11.42 13.06 -8.35
N PRO A 494 11.91 13.39 -7.16
CA PRO A 494 12.34 12.38 -6.19
C PRO A 494 11.15 11.54 -5.75
N LYS A 495 11.36 10.21 -5.61
CA LYS A 495 10.30 9.27 -5.25
C LYS A 495 10.72 8.37 -4.10
N THR A 496 9.77 8.05 -3.25
CA THR A 496 9.93 7.04 -2.22
C THR A 496 10.02 5.64 -2.84
N PRO A 497 10.47 4.61 -2.11
CA PRO A 497 10.51 3.23 -2.59
C PRO A 497 9.16 2.66 -3.07
N VAL A 498 8.06 3.22 -2.58
CA VAL A 498 6.69 2.85 -3.00
C VAL A 498 6.15 3.71 -4.15
N GLY A 499 7.01 4.52 -4.79
CA GLY A 499 6.68 5.32 -5.97
C GLY A 499 5.96 6.64 -5.69
N LYS A 500 5.79 7.06 -4.41
CA LYS A 500 5.24 8.38 -4.05
C LYS A 500 6.30 9.46 -4.22
N ILE A 501 5.87 10.67 -4.63
CA ILE A 501 6.77 11.84 -4.66
C ILE A 501 7.26 12.14 -3.25
N ASP A 502 8.58 12.25 -3.08
CA ASP A 502 9.22 12.59 -1.81
C ASP A 502 9.44 14.09 -1.71
N LYS A 503 8.40 14.82 -1.27
CA LYS A 503 8.46 16.29 -1.12
C LYS A 503 9.51 16.77 -0.13
N LYS A 504 9.99 15.91 0.80
CA LYS A 504 11.05 16.26 1.73
C LYS A 504 12.39 16.53 1.05
N GLN A 505 12.63 15.92 -0.10
CA GLN A 505 13.84 16.15 -0.91
C GLN A 505 13.74 17.40 -1.81
N LEU A 506 12.57 18.06 -1.83
CA LEU A 506 12.33 19.27 -2.61
C LEU A 506 12.38 20.54 -1.74
N ALA A 507 12.33 20.38 -0.41
CA ALA A 507 12.32 21.46 0.56
C ALA A 507 13.73 21.96 0.91
#